data_5fe8a1314cd0b34cf360ddc9ae552535
#
_entry.id   5fe8a1314cd0b34cf360ddc9ae552535
#
_cell.length_a   1.000
_cell.length_b   1.000
_cell.length_c   1.000
_cell.angle_alpha   90.00
_cell.angle_beta   90.00
_cell.angle_gamma   90.00
#
_symmetry.space_group_name_H-M   'P 1'
#
loop_
_entity.id
_entity.type
_entity.pdbx_description
1 polymer ?
#
loop_
_entity_poly.entity_id
_entity_poly.type
_entity_poly.pdbx_seq_one_letter_code
_entity_poly.pdbx_strand_id
1 'polypeptide(L)'
;MDKITVPWTILTAVISALSALLGVHISNKAQEKRLKIQFENEAKVRSLELKKKKLEEMFILFQKWEMDITCLYLRFIPVFKGEANAAAVQNAASENSLQEKGDHQKFQAILNLYFPELKEAFGVVMDKRGVVLKYCNGGIAATPDNLDAFCAEQNAFELVTANFRSKLADVAVEL
;
A
#
# COMPACT_ATOMS: atom_id res chain seq x y z
N MET A 1 -37.87 -20.82 -73.75
CA MET A 1 -37.08 -20.15 -72.67
C MET A 1 -38.02 -19.36 -71.79
N ASP A 2 -38.53 -19.97 -70.75
CA ASP A 2 -39.45 -19.36 -69.77
C ASP A 2 -38.71 -18.33 -68.91
N LYS A 3 -39.10 -17.07 -69.06
CA LYS A 3 -38.59 -15.98 -68.21
C LYS A 3 -39.17 -16.19 -66.78
N ILE A 4 -38.32 -16.64 -65.86
CA ILE A 4 -38.66 -16.69 -64.42
C ILE A 4 -38.82 -15.26 -63.97
N THR A 5 -40.05 -14.75 -63.95
CA THR A 5 -40.42 -13.48 -63.33
C THR A 5 -40.49 -13.71 -61.84
N VAL A 6 -39.41 -13.38 -61.12
CA VAL A 6 -39.41 -13.41 -59.63
C VAL A 6 -40.41 -12.38 -59.13
N PRO A 7 -41.45 -12.76 -58.38
CA PRO A 7 -42.44 -11.81 -57.87
C PRO A 7 -41.75 -10.76 -57.00
N TRP A 8 -42.07 -9.47 -57.15
CA TRP A 8 -41.54 -8.36 -56.38
C TRP A 8 -41.67 -8.55 -54.87
N THR A 9 -42.70 -9.27 -54.40
CA THR A 9 -42.92 -9.66 -53.02
C THR A 9 -41.81 -10.54 -52.46
N ILE A 10 -41.23 -11.44 -53.24
CA ILE A 10 -40.11 -12.28 -52.80
C ILE A 10 -38.82 -11.44 -52.68
N LEU A 11 -38.59 -10.54 -53.61
CA LEU A 11 -37.42 -9.68 -53.62
C LEU A 11 -37.44 -8.72 -52.39
N THR A 12 -38.59 -8.11 -52.10
CA THR A 12 -38.76 -7.24 -50.93
C THR A 12 -38.61 -8.00 -49.60
N ALA A 13 -39.12 -9.24 -49.52
CA ALA A 13 -38.95 -10.08 -48.33
C ALA A 13 -37.48 -10.45 -48.07
N VAL A 14 -36.73 -10.77 -49.12
CA VAL A 14 -35.28 -11.08 -48.99
C VAL A 14 -34.48 -9.85 -48.59
N ILE A 15 -34.74 -8.70 -49.15
CA ILE A 15 -34.08 -7.42 -48.79
C ILE A 15 -34.37 -7.08 -47.33
N SER A 16 -35.64 -7.22 -46.90
CA SER A 16 -36.02 -6.96 -45.49
C SER A 16 -35.33 -7.90 -44.50
N ALA A 17 -35.25 -9.22 -44.83
CA ALA A 17 -34.57 -10.20 -44.04
C ALA A 17 -33.05 -9.93 -43.91
N LEU A 18 -32.41 -9.59 -45.02
CA LEU A 18 -30.99 -9.21 -45.06
C LEU A 18 -30.71 -7.94 -44.24
N SER A 19 -31.58 -6.92 -44.37
CA SER A 19 -31.46 -5.68 -43.60
C SER A 19 -31.61 -5.91 -42.10
N ALA A 20 -32.56 -6.78 -41.70
CA ALA A 20 -32.73 -7.18 -40.29
C ALA A 20 -31.50 -7.92 -39.75
N LEU A 21 -30.96 -8.86 -40.52
CA LEU A 21 -29.74 -9.60 -40.10
C LEU A 21 -28.52 -8.70 -39.99
N LEU A 22 -28.34 -7.75 -40.90
CA LEU A 22 -27.27 -6.76 -40.85
C LEU A 22 -27.45 -5.83 -39.64
N GLY A 23 -28.68 -5.38 -39.38
CA GLY A 23 -28.99 -4.57 -38.17
C GLY A 23 -28.65 -5.29 -36.89
N VAL A 24 -29.03 -6.56 -36.75
CA VAL A 24 -28.69 -7.41 -35.60
C VAL A 24 -27.18 -7.59 -35.50
N HIS A 25 -26.48 -7.89 -36.57
CA HIS A 25 -25.03 -8.06 -36.55
C HIS A 25 -24.29 -6.79 -36.11
N ILE A 26 -24.66 -5.62 -36.65
CA ILE A 26 -24.08 -4.34 -36.22
C ILE A 26 -24.38 -4.03 -34.78
N SER A 27 -25.64 -4.26 -34.34
CA SER A 27 -26.05 -4.05 -32.94
C SER A 27 -25.26 -4.95 -31.97
N ASN A 28 -25.13 -6.24 -32.28
CA ASN A 28 -24.38 -7.19 -31.46
C ASN A 28 -22.91 -6.79 -31.35
N LYS A 29 -22.28 -6.40 -32.45
CA LYS A 29 -20.88 -5.94 -32.45
C LYS A 29 -20.70 -4.64 -31.63
N ALA A 30 -21.67 -3.74 -31.68
CA ALA A 30 -21.67 -2.52 -30.90
C ALA A 30 -21.85 -2.83 -29.39
N GLN A 31 -22.73 -3.77 -29.03
CA GLN A 31 -22.93 -4.23 -27.66
C GLN A 31 -21.69 -4.94 -27.13
N GLU A 32 -21.06 -5.82 -27.89
CA GLU A 32 -19.82 -6.49 -27.50
C GLU A 32 -18.71 -5.48 -27.19
N LYS A 33 -18.54 -4.47 -28.05
CA LYS A 33 -17.56 -3.39 -27.80
C LYS A 33 -17.87 -2.60 -26.52
N ARG A 34 -19.16 -2.29 -26.26
CA ARG A 34 -19.57 -1.60 -25.03
C ARG A 34 -19.29 -2.44 -23.78
N LEU A 35 -19.65 -3.72 -23.81
CA LEU A 35 -19.39 -4.65 -22.72
C LEU A 35 -17.88 -4.77 -22.42
N LYS A 36 -17.05 -4.88 -23.46
CA LYS A 36 -15.59 -4.93 -23.29
C LYS A 36 -15.06 -3.68 -22.59
N ILE A 37 -15.47 -2.49 -23.03
CA ILE A 37 -15.08 -1.21 -22.42
C ILE A 37 -15.57 -1.16 -20.95
N GLN A 38 -16.79 -1.61 -20.70
CA GLN A 38 -17.34 -1.64 -19.34
C GLN A 38 -16.54 -2.57 -18.43
N PHE A 39 -16.21 -3.79 -18.87
CA PHE A 39 -15.39 -4.73 -18.08
C PHE A 39 -13.99 -4.19 -17.82
N GLU A 40 -13.36 -3.54 -18.82
CA GLU A 40 -12.05 -2.92 -18.65
C GLU A 40 -12.09 -1.78 -17.61
N ASN A 41 -13.13 -0.96 -17.64
CA ASN A 41 -13.31 0.12 -16.66
C ASN A 41 -13.60 -0.41 -15.28
N GLU A 42 -14.47 -1.41 -15.14
CA GLU A 42 -14.75 -2.06 -13.86
C GLU A 42 -13.49 -2.72 -13.26
N ALA A 43 -12.68 -3.36 -14.09
CA ALA A 43 -11.41 -3.96 -13.65
C ALA A 43 -10.42 -2.89 -13.14
N LYS A 44 -10.34 -1.73 -13.83
CA LYS A 44 -9.52 -0.60 -13.38
C LYS A 44 -10.00 -0.04 -12.06
N VAL A 45 -11.31 0.19 -11.91
CA VAL A 45 -11.89 0.70 -10.66
C VAL A 45 -11.60 -0.25 -9.49
N ARG A 46 -11.86 -1.55 -9.66
CA ARG A 46 -11.56 -2.56 -8.63
C ARG A 46 -10.07 -2.61 -8.27
N SER A 47 -9.19 -2.46 -9.26
CA SER A 47 -7.73 -2.42 -9.01
C SER A 47 -7.32 -1.21 -8.19
N LEU A 48 -7.90 -0.03 -8.47
CA LEU A 48 -7.65 1.20 -7.71
C LEU A 48 -8.20 1.10 -6.28
N GLU A 49 -9.41 0.59 -6.11
CA GLU A 49 -10.01 0.36 -4.79
C GLU A 49 -9.15 -0.60 -3.94
N LEU A 50 -8.65 -1.68 -4.56
CA LEU A 50 -7.75 -2.60 -3.89
C LEU A 50 -6.44 -1.91 -3.47
N LYS A 51 -5.84 -1.10 -4.34
CA LYS A 51 -4.64 -0.34 -4.00
C LYS A 51 -4.87 0.62 -2.85
N LYS A 52 -5.98 1.38 -2.85
CA LYS A 52 -6.36 2.28 -1.75
C LYS A 52 -6.47 1.53 -0.43
N LYS A 53 -7.21 0.42 -0.42
CA LYS A 53 -7.34 -0.42 0.77
C LYS A 53 -5.99 -0.95 1.27
N LYS A 54 -5.07 -1.33 0.34
CA LYS A 54 -3.73 -1.79 0.72
C LYS A 54 -2.85 -0.67 1.26
N LEU A 55 -3.01 0.55 0.76
CA LEU A 55 -2.31 1.71 1.28
C LEU A 55 -2.75 2.06 2.70
N GLU A 56 -4.07 2.07 2.96
CA GLU A 56 -4.62 2.29 4.30
C GLU A 56 -4.12 1.23 5.29
N GLU A 57 -4.14 -0.04 4.89
CA GLU A 57 -3.63 -1.16 5.70
C GLU A 57 -2.14 -0.99 6.01
N MET A 58 -1.34 -0.64 5.00
CA MET A 58 0.10 -0.38 5.17
C MET A 58 0.37 0.80 6.10
N PHE A 59 -0.41 1.87 5.99
CA PHE A 59 -0.30 3.04 6.86
C PHE A 59 -0.56 2.68 8.33
N ILE A 60 -1.62 1.92 8.62
CA ILE A 60 -1.94 1.46 9.98
C ILE A 60 -0.82 0.58 10.54
N LEU A 61 -0.32 -0.37 9.73
CA LEU A 61 0.78 -1.25 10.15
C LEU A 61 2.06 -0.46 10.44
N PHE A 62 2.36 0.56 9.61
CA PHE A 62 3.49 1.44 9.83
C PHE A 62 3.35 2.26 11.11
N GLN A 63 2.17 2.83 11.37
CA GLN A 63 1.91 3.60 12.60
C GLN A 63 2.06 2.75 13.86
N LYS A 64 1.52 1.52 13.88
CA LYS A 64 1.72 0.59 15.00
C LYS A 64 3.22 0.35 15.27
N TRP A 65 3.95 0.04 14.21
CA TRP A 65 5.39 -0.21 14.27
C TRP A 65 6.18 1.01 14.74
N GLU A 66 5.91 2.19 14.20
CA GLU A 66 6.55 3.45 14.57
C GLU A 66 6.29 3.78 16.05
N MET A 67 5.04 3.62 16.51
CA MET A 67 4.67 3.90 17.89
C MET A 67 5.38 2.96 18.88
N ASP A 68 5.47 1.67 18.57
CA ASP A 68 6.20 0.71 19.40
C ASP A 68 7.68 1.10 19.56
N ILE A 69 8.32 1.51 18.46
CA ILE A 69 9.72 1.93 18.48
C ILE A 69 9.89 3.25 19.22
N THR A 70 9.03 4.23 18.99
CA THR A 70 9.08 5.51 19.69
C THR A 70 8.87 5.32 21.21
N CYS A 71 7.90 4.50 21.60
CA CYS A 71 7.68 4.16 23.01
C CYS A 71 8.89 3.44 23.62
N LEU A 72 9.55 2.52 22.92
CA LEU A 72 10.78 1.89 23.35
C LEU A 72 11.86 2.93 23.63
N TYR A 73 12.09 3.86 22.69
CA TYR A 73 13.13 4.88 22.82
C TYR A 73 12.87 5.80 24.03
N LEU A 74 11.65 6.26 24.20
CA LEU A 74 11.28 7.09 25.37
C LEU A 74 11.51 6.35 26.70
N ARG A 75 11.19 5.07 26.76
CA ARG A 75 11.44 4.23 27.95
C ARG A 75 12.92 3.97 28.20
N PHE A 76 13.80 4.16 27.20
CA PHE A 76 15.24 4.03 27.39
C PHE A 76 15.89 5.27 28.02
N ILE A 77 15.27 6.45 28.01
CA ILE A 77 15.81 7.66 28.65
C ILE A 77 16.19 7.45 30.11
N PRO A 78 15.35 6.83 30.98
CA PRO A 78 15.72 6.51 32.35
C PRO A 78 16.91 5.53 32.48
N VAL A 79 17.13 4.66 31.50
CA VAL A 79 18.28 3.74 31.47
C VAL A 79 19.60 4.53 31.39
N PHE A 80 19.65 5.57 30.54
CA PHE A 80 20.82 6.46 30.41
C PHE A 80 21.11 7.25 31.67
N LYS A 81 20.07 7.53 32.46
CA LYS A 81 20.18 8.20 33.78
C LYS A 81 20.56 7.26 34.91
N GLY A 82 20.64 5.95 34.64
CA GLY A 82 20.86 4.93 35.71
C GLY A 82 19.63 4.65 36.58
N GLU A 83 18.46 5.14 36.20
CA GLU A 83 17.20 5.02 36.96
C GLU A 83 16.39 3.75 36.59
N ALA A 84 16.72 3.09 35.46
CA ALA A 84 16.04 1.90 35.00
C ALA A 84 16.99 0.85 34.44
N ASN A 85 16.54 -0.41 34.44
CA ASN A 85 17.28 -1.53 33.86
C ASN A 85 16.88 -1.73 32.39
N ALA A 86 17.86 -1.81 31.49
CA ALA A 86 17.64 -1.98 30.05
C ALA A 86 16.83 -3.25 29.72
N ALA A 87 17.12 -4.38 30.38
CA ALA A 87 16.38 -5.63 30.12
C ALA A 87 14.91 -5.52 30.57
N ALA A 88 14.64 -4.86 31.71
CA ALA A 88 13.27 -4.62 32.16
C ALA A 88 12.49 -3.73 31.15
N VAL A 89 13.14 -2.70 30.61
CA VAL A 89 12.53 -1.82 29.58
C VAL A 89 12.23 -2.59 28.29
N GLN A 90 13.15 -3.44 27.83
CA GLN A 90 12.94 -4.27 26.64
C GLN A 90 11.78 -5.27 26.81
N ASN A 91 11.73 -5.94 27.96
CA ASN A 91 10.64 -6.88 28.28
C ASN A 91 9.29 -6.17 28.31
N ALA A 92 9.20 -5.04 29.00
CA ALA A 92 7.97 -4.23 29.07
C ALA A 92 7.55 -3.68 27.69
N ALA A 93 8.48 -3.35 26.81
CA ALA A 93 8.18 -2.93 25.44
C ALA A 93 7.62 -4.09 24.62
N SER A 94 8.17 -5.30 24.76
CA SER A 94 7.69 -6.50 24.08
C SER A 94 6.28 -6.91 24.52
N GLU A 95 5.99 -6.84 25.83
CA GLU A 95 4.67 -7.18 26.39
C GLU A 95 3.55 -6.19 25.97
N ASN A 96 3.92 -4.94 25.73
CA ASN A 96 2.98 -3.86 25.39
C ASN A 96 3.03 -3.45 23.90
N SER A 97 3.55 -4.32 23.04
CA SER A 97 3.62 -4.04 21.60
C SER A 97 2.23 -3.94 20.99
N LEU A 98 2.03 -2.95 20.13
CA LEU A 98 0.82 -2.77 19.32
C LEU A 98 0.82 -3.69 18.09
N GLN A 99 1.99 -4.21 17.71
CA GLN A 99 2.12 -5.12 16.59
C GLN A 99 1.67 -6.53 16.98
N GLU A 100 0.90 -7.12 16.09
CA GLU A 100 0.53 -8.53 16.15
C GLU A 100 1.55 -9.39 15.38
N LYS A 101 1.55 -10.68 15.69
CA LYS A 101 2.40 -11.64 14.98
C LYS A 101 2.07 -11.63 13.48
N GLY A 102 3.05 -11.27 12.66
CA GLY A 102 2.89 -11.21 11.22
C GLY A 102 2.68 -9.80 10.64
N ASP A 103 2.42 -8.78 11.48
CA ASP A 103 2.18 -7.41 11.01
C ASP A 103 3.36 -6.87 10.19
N HIS A 104 4.59 -7.12 10.63
CA HIS A 104 5.78 -6.69 9.89
C HIS A 104 5.89 -7.39 8.52
N GLN A 105 5.66 -8.71 8.45
CA GLN A 105 5.66 -9.46 7.19
C GLN A 105 4.57 -8.97 6.25
N LYS A 106 3.38 -8.65 6.78
CA LYS A 106 2.26 -8.12 6.03
C LYS A 106 2.58 -6.73 5.47
N PHE A 107 3.16 -5.84 6.28
CA PHE A 107 3.66 -4.55 5.83
C PHE A 107 4.65 -4.70 4.68
N GLN A 108 5.67 -5.56 4.84
CA GLN A 108 6.68 -5.82 3.82
C GLN A 108 6.06 -6.38 2.52
N ALA A 109 5.09 -7.27 2.63
CA ALA A 109 4.38 -7.82 1.47
C ALA A 109 3.62 -6.72 0.71
N ILE A 110 2.89 -5.85 1.42
CA ILE A 110 2.15 -4.75 0.80
C ILE A 110 3.12 -3.77 0.13
N LEU A 111 4.18 -3.35 0.83
CA LEU A 111 5.22 -2.47 0.30
C LEU A 111 5.84 -3.03 -0.98
N ASN A 112 6.18 -4.33 -0.98
CA ASN A 112 6.87 -4.95 -2.09
C ASN A 112 5.98 -5.19 -3.31
N LEU A 113 4.71 -5.53 -3.12
CA LEU A 113 3.79 -5.95 -4.19
C LEU A 113 2.98 -4.78 -4.77
N TYR A 114 2.62 -3.80 -3.94
CA TYR A 114 1.70 -2.73 -4.34
C TYR A 114 2.37 -1.36 -4.46
N PHE A 115 3.44 -1.10 -3.68
CA PHE A 115 4.10 0.21 -3.59
C PHE A 115 5.63 0.10 -3.59
N PRO A 116 6.21 -0.54 -4.62
CA PRO A 116 7.67 -0.74 -4.70
C PRO A 116 8.45 0.59 -4.76
N GLU A 117 7.83 1.67 -5.20
CA GLU A 117 8.38 3.04 -5.24
C GLU A 117 8.68 3.61 -3.85
N LEU A 118 8.02 3.10 -2.80
CA LEU A 118 8.25 3.54 -1.43
C LEU A 118 9.41 2.80 -0.72
N LYS A 119 10.00 1.78 -1.34
CA LYS A 119 11.07 0.96 -0.73
C LYS A 119 12.30 1.76 -0.32
N GLU A 120 12.74 2.66 -1.19
CA GLU A 120 13.91 3.50 -0.91
C GLU A 120 13.65 4.40 0.31
N ALA A 121 12.47 5.04 0.35
CA ALA A 121 12.09 5.89 1.47
C ALA A 121 11.97 5.08 2.79
N PHE A 122 11.44 3.87 2.74
CA PHE A 122 11.40 2.98 3.90
C PHE A 122 12.80 2.51 4.30
N GLY A 123 13.71 2.30 3.34
CA GLY A 123 15.12 1.99 3.58
C GLY A 123 15.78 3.05 4.47
N VAL A 124 15.56 4.33 4.19
CA VAL A 124 16.08 5.45 5.02
C VAL A 124 15.58 5.35 6.46
N VAL A 125 14.30 5.00 6.66
CA VAL A 125 13.73 4.79 8.00
C VAL A 125 14.43 3.63 8.72
N MET A 126 14.65 2.51 8.02
CA MET A 126 15.30 1.32 8.60
C MET A 126 16.77 1.57 8.95
N ASP A 127 17.49 2.32 8.12
CA ASP A 127 18.88 2.72 8.39
C ASP A 127 18.96 3.58 9.64
N LYS A 128 18.11 4.60 9.76
CA LYS A 128 18.06 5.46 10.94
C LYS A 128 17.66 4.69 12.20
N ARG A 129 16.67 3.79 12.10
CA ARG A 129 16.33 2.86 13.19
C ARG A 129 17.55 2.04 13.62
N GLY A 130 18.33 1.53 12.67
CA GLY A 130 19.56 0.77 12.96
C GLY A 130 20.58 1.56 13.77
N VAL A 131 20.69 2.89 13.54
CA VAL A 131 21.55 3.76 14.34
C VAL A 131 21.04 3.86 15.78
N VAL A 132 19.75 4.17 15.99
CA VAL A 132 19.16 4.32 17.32
C VAL A 132 19.21 3.00 18.11
N LEU A 133 18.98 1.87 17.46
CA LEU A 133 19.03 0.55 18.11
C LEU A 133 20.40 0.20 18.69
N LYS A 134 21.51 0.77 18.22
CA LYS A 134 22.84 0.56 18.82
C LYS A 134 22.88 1.03 20.28
N TYR A 135 22.15 2.06 20.61
CA TYR A 135 22.00 2.58 21.98
C TYR A 135 21.14 1.67 22.85
N CYS A 136 20.12 1.03 22.28
CA CYS A 136 19.21 0.17 23.03
C CYS A 136 19.74 -1.27 23.22
N ASN A 137 20.60 -1.75 22.31
CA ASN A 137 21.11 -3.13 22.30
C ASN A 137 22.51 -3.27 22.89
N GLY A 138 23.01 -2.26 23.60
CA GLY A 138 24.35 -2.30 24.25
C GLY A 138 25.52 -2.09 23.28
N GLY A 139 25.28 -1.72 22.02
CA GLY A 139 26.36 -1.34 21.09
C GLY A 139 27.00 0.00 21.48
N ILE A 140 26.25 0.87 22.15
CA ILE A 140 26.71 2.10 22.78
C ILE A 140 26.27 2.05 24.25
N ALA A 141 27.19 2.33 25.17
CA ALA A 141 26.89 2.27 26.59
C ALA A 141 25.81 3.31 26.98
N ALA A 142 24.81 2.87 27.72
CA ALA A 142 23.77 3.74 28.26
C ALA A 142 24.30 4.49 29.47
N THR A 143 24.98 5.59 29.24
CA THR A 143 25.55 6.50 30.26
C THR A 143 24.97 7.90 30.08
N PRO A 144 24.97 8.74 31.14
CA PRO A 144 24.50 10.13 31.02
C PRO A 144 25.19 10.91 29.90
N ASP A 145 26.48 10.68 29.63
CA ASP A 145 27.24 11.35 28.58
C ASP A 145 26.73 11.04 27.17
N ASN A 146 26.09 9.88 26.98
CA ASN A 146 25.52 9.45 25.71
C ASN A 146 24.03 9.80 25.53
N LEU A 147 23.39 10.40 26.56
CA LEU A 147 21.96 10.70 26.52
C LEU A 147 21.60 11.72 25.44
N ASP A 148 22.37 12.80 25.34
CA ASP A 148 22.10 13.84 24.33
C ASP A 148 22.26 13.31 22.91
N ALA A 149 23.28 12.49 22.66
CA ALA A 149 23.46 11.85 21.37
C ALA A 149 22.32 10.86 21.06
N PHE A 150 21.87 10.09 22.04
CA PHE A 150 20.69 9.22 21.89
C PHE A 150 19.42 10.01 21.54
N CYS A 151 19.15 11.12 22.27
CA CYS A 151 17.99 11.98 21.99
C CYS A 151 18.07 12.62 20.59
N ALA A 152 19.27 13.03 20.16
CA ALA A 152 19.47 13.59 18.81
C ALA A 152 19.17 12.56 17.72
N GLU A 153 19.61 11.29 17.90
CA GLU A 153 19.31 10.21 16.96
C GLU A 153 17.83 9.81 16.98
N GLN A 154 17.17 9.86 18.13
CA GLN A 154 15.73 9.67 18.25
C GLN A 154 14.95 10.74 17.47
N ASN A 155 15.27 12.01 17.65
CA ASN A 155 14.66 13.12 16.90
C ASN A 155 14.88 12.95 15.38
N ALA A 156 16.06 12.52 14.97
CA ALA A 156 16.35 12.24 13.56
C ALA A 156 15.53 11.05 13.03
N PHE A 157 15.25 10.03 13.86
CA PHE A 157 14.35 8.93 13.50
C PHE A 157 12.90 9.43 13.33
N GLU A 158 12.40 10.26 14.24
CA GLU A 158 11.05 10.85 14.13
C GLU A 158 10.89 11.68 12.86
N LEU A 159 11.93 12.40 12.44
CA LEU A 159 11.91 13.17 11.20
C LEU A 159 11.79 12.27 9.96
N VAL A 160 12.56 11.19 9.89
CA VAL A 160 12.51 10.29 8.71
C VAL A 160 11.22 9.48 8.67
N THR A 161 10.63 9.13 9.82
CA THR A 161 9.30 8.46 9.88
C THR A 161 8.19 9.42 9.47
N ALA A 162 8.24 10.69 9.89
CA ALA A 162 7.30 11.72 9.45
C ALA A 162 7.37 11.94 7.93
N ASN A 163 8.58 12.00 7.36
CA ASN A 163 8.78 12.11 5.91
C ASN A 163 8.21 10.88 5.17
N PHE A 164 8.37 9.68 5.72
CA PHE A 164 7.80 8.47 5.12
C PHE A 164 6.26 8.51 5.15
N ARG A 165 5.65 8.95 6.26
CA ARG A 165 4.19 9.16 6.34
C ARG A 165 3.67 10.17 5.33
N SER A 166 4.42 11.28 5.12
CA SER A 166 4.07 12.25 4.07
C SER A 166 4.05 11.59 2.69
N LYS A 167 5.07 10.80 2.35
CA LYS A 167 5.10 10.06 1.07
C LYS A 167 3.94 9.07 0.93
N LEU A 168 3.52 8.41 2.02
CA LEU A 168 2.32 7.57 2.00
C LEU A 168 1.06 8.38 1.69
N ALA A 169 0.96 9.59 2.27
CA ALA A 169 -0.16 10.49 2.00
C ALA A 169 -0.16 11.02 0.56
N ASP A 170 1.02 11.32 0.00
CA ASP A 170 1.16 11.75 -1.40
C ASP A 170 0.66 10.67 -2.36
N VAL A 171 1.06 9.41 -2.14
CA VAL A 171 0.56 8.26 -2.92
C VAL A 171 -0.96 8.10 -2.80
N ALA A 172 -1.55 8.41 -1.64
CA ALA A 172 -3.01 8.36 -1.47
C ALA A 172 -3.75 9.39 -2.32
N VAL A 173 -3.13 10.54 -2.59
CA VAL A 173 -3.70 11.60 -3.44
C VAL A 173 -3.61 11.23 -4.93
N GLU A 174 -2.59 10.47 -5.34
CA GLU A 174 -2.38 10.05 -6.72
C GLU A 174 -3.27 8.86 -7.14
N LEU A 175 -3.85 8.11 -6.20
CA LEU A 175 -4.73 6.96 -6.42
C LEU A 175 -6.21 7.38 -6.54
#